data_517b738250e04cf45333270599d7baa8
#
_entry.id   517b738250e04cf45333270599d7baa8
#
_cell.length_a   1.000
_cell.length_b   1.000
_cell.length_c   1.000
_cell.angle_alpha   90.00
_cell.angle_beta   90.00
_cell.angle_gamma   90.00
#
_symmetry.space_group_name_H-M   'P 1'
#
loop_
_entity.id
_entity.type
_entity.pdbx_description
1 polymer ?
#
loop_
_entity_poly.entity_id
_entity_poly.type
_entity_poly.pdbx_seq_one_letter_code
_entity_poly.pdbx_strand_id
1 'polypeptide(L)'
;MTSVPAVVLGATGYVGGELLRLIAAHPHFDLAAAVSESRAGEPVSKTFPHLGAACGDTPFAAHGAWLDGIPANSPLALFSAAPHGASAAMIANILEQAQARGIAAHTVDVSADFRYRDAAAYEAVYGGSHGAPQLLGDFVCAVPEHLAGTDTQHVAHPGCFATAILLAAVPLLQSGFVAPELFVTGITGSTGSGRTPQAGTHHPERHSNLYAYKALDHRHTPEIVNLAETASGTHARVNFVPHSGPFARGIFATVQAKATGKVSTGQLREFFESRYSDSPFVRIVDGSPKLKNVVASNMAEIGIAQSGDTVVVMSAIDNLVKGAAGGAMQWMNRLFGQPETAGLTALPPGWT
;
A
#
# COMPACT_ATOMS: atom_id res chain seq x y z
N MET A 1 1.10 -2.22 -28.66
CA MET A 1 1.87 -3.07 -27.74
C MET A 1 0.94 -4.15 -27.24
N THR A 2 1.38 -5.41 -27.18
CA THR A 2 0.58 -6.49 -26.58
C THR A 2 0.46 -6.20 -25.08
N SER A 3 -0.75 -6.32 -24.54
CA SER A 3 -1.01 -6.15 -23.10
C SER A 3 -0.29 -7.25 -22.30
N VAL A 4 0.13 -6.92 -21.09
CA VAL A 4 0.80 -7.85 -20.18
C VAL A 4 -0.25 -8.58 -19.35
N PRO A 5 -0.23 -9.94 -19.30
CA PRO A 5 -1.13 -10.68 -18.43
C PRO A 5 -0.88 -10.33 -16.96
N ALA A 6 -1.94 -9.99 -16.25
CA ALA A 6 -1.94 -9.65 -14.85
C ALA A 6 -2.71 -10.70 -14.02
N VAL A 7 -2.14 -11.11 -12.91
CA VAL A 7 -2.73 -12.09 -12.00
C VAL A 7 -2.83 -11.48 -10.59
N VAL A 8 -3.96 -11.72 -9.93
CA VAL A 8 -4.22 -11.24 -8.58
C VAL A 8 -4.42 -12.42 -7.63
N LEU A 9 -3.49 -12.63 -6.69
CA LEU A 9 -3.62 -13.60 -5.60
C LEU A 9 -4.44 -12.98 -4.46
N GLY A 10 -5.25 -13.77 -3.78
CA GLY A 10 -6.13 -13.27 -2.72
C GLY A 10 -7.23 -12.34 -3.23
N ALA A 11 -7.71 -12.59 -4.44
CA ALA A 11 -8.56 -11.70 -5.22
C ALA A 11 -9.93 -11.40 -4.58
N THR A 12 -10.38 -12.14 -3.57
CA THR A 12 -11.70 -11.94 -2.91
C THR A 12 -11.69 -10.94 -1.76
N GLY A 13 -10.51 -10.46 -1.32
CA GLY A 13 -10.37 -9.41 -0.32
C GLY A 13 -10.69 -8.02 -0.86
N TYR A 14 -10.78 -7.00 0.00
CA TYR A 14 -10.97 -5.60 -0.43
C TYR A 14 -9.84 -5.11 -1.34
N VAL A 15 -8.58 -5.40 -0.98
CA VAL A 15 -7.41 -5.03 -1.80
C VAL A 15 -7.42 -5.77 -3.14
N GLY A 16 -7.77 -7.08 -3.13
CA GLY A 16 -7.95 -7.85 -4.36
C GLY A 16 -9.00 -7.24 -5.27
N GLY A 17 -10.18 -6.88 -4.73
CA GLY A 17 -11.24 -6.20 -5.49
C GLY A 17 -10.79 -4.85 -6.08
N GLU A 18 -9.99 -4.06 -5.34
CA GLU A 18 -9.43 -2.81 -5.86
C GLU A 18 -8.38 -3.07 -6.96
N LEU A 19 -7.54 -4.10 -6.83
CA LEU A 19 -6.61 -4.50 -7.90
C LEU A 19 -7.37 -4.89 -9.16
N LEU A 20 -8.42 -5.71 -9.05
CA LEU A 20 -9.28 -6.07 -10.19
C LEU A 20 -9.89 -4.83 -10.85
N ARG A 21 -10.39 -3.87 -10.07
CA ARG A 21 -10.93 -2.59 -10.57
C ARG A 21 -9.89 -1.79 -11.33
N LEU A 22 -8.67 -1.71 -10.80
CA LEU A 22 -7.58 -0.95 -11.43
C LEU A 22 -7.08 -1.62 -12.70
N ILE A 23 -6.92 -2.95 -12.69
CA ILE A 23 -6.51 -3.73 -13.88
C ILE A 23 -7.55 -3.59 -15.00
N ALA A 24 -8.85 -3.65 -14.65
CA ALA A 24 -9.93 -3.53 -15.64
C ALA A 24 -9.94 -2.17 -16.41
N ALA A 25 -9.35 -1.14 -15.82
CA ALA A 25 -9.21 0.19 -16.45
C ALA A 25 -7.78 0.48 -16.94
N HIS A 26 -6.87 -0.52 -16.87
CA HIS A 26 -5.47 -0.29 -17.16
C HIS A 26 -5.17 -0.43 -18.67
N PRO A 27 -4.43 0.52 -19.28
CA PRO A 27 -4.18 0.49 -20.73
C PRO A 27 -3.18 -0.58 -21.17
N HIS A 28 -2.41 -1.19 -20.24
CA HIS A 28 -1.30 -2.08 -20.56
C HIS A 28 -1.34 -3.44 -19.85
N PHE A 29 -2.25 -3.63 -18.91
CA PHE A 29 -2.43 -4.89 -18.19
C PHE A 29 -3.81 -5.46 -18.46
N ASP A 30 -3.88 -6.76 -18.79
CA ASP A 30 -5.13 -7.50 -18.93
C ASP A 30 -5.25 -8.56 -17.83
N LEU A 31 -6.42 -8.67 -17.23
CA LEU A 31 -6.67 -9.68 -16.19
C LEU A 31 -6.61 -11.09 -16.77
N ALA A 32 -5.55 -11.82 -16.46
CA ALA A 32 -5.38 -13.23 -16.83
C ALA A 32 -6.01 -14.17 -15.81
N ALA A 33 -5.90 -13.87 -14.50
CA ALA A 33 -6.57 -14.63 -13.46
C ALA A 33 -6.82 -13.81 -12.19
N ALA A 34 -8.00 -14.04 -11.59
CA ALA A 34 -8.33 -13.63 -10.23
C ALA A 34 -8.29 -14.90 -9.35
N VAL A 35 -7.28 -15.03 -8.47
CA VAL A 35 -7.03 -16.29 -7.76
C VAL A 35 -7.65 -16.29 -6.37
N SER A 36 -8.49 -17.27 -6.10
CA SER A 36 -9.09 -17.52 -4.79
C SER A 36 -9.50 -18.98 -4.65
N GLU A 37 -8.86 -19.71 -3.72
CA GLU A 37 -9.19 -21.11 -3.49
C GLU A 37 -10.63 -21.29 -2.96
N SER A 38 -11.05 -20.44 -2.02
CA SER A 38 -12.36 -20.54 -1.39
C SER A 38 -13.54 -20.19 -2.30
N ARG A 39 -13.28 -19.59 -3.47
CA ARG A 39 -14.29 -19.14 -4.45
C ARG A 39 -14.02 -19.64 -5.87
N ALA A 40 -13.11 -20.62 -6.02
CA ALA A 40 -12.78 -21.18 -7.33
C ALA A 40 -14.04 -21.61 -8.11
N GLY A 41 -14.13 -21.18 -9.38
CA GLY A 41 -15.29 -21.42 -10.24
C GLY A 41 -16.47 -20.46 -10.07
N GLU A 42 -16.52 -19.63 -9.02
CA GLU A 42 -17.56 -18.60 -8.88
C GLU A 42 -17.19 -17.35 -9.70
N PRO A 43 -18.15 -16.68 -10.36
CA PRO A 43 -17.86 -15.45 -11.11
C PRO A 43 -17.45 -14.32 -10.16
N VAL A 44 -16.50 -13.48 -10.59
CA VAL A 44 -16.03 -12.29 -9.87
C VAL A 44 -17.19 -11.36 -9.53
N SER A 45 -18.15 -11.20 -10.44
CA SER A 45 -19.34 -10.36 -10.27
C SER A 45 -20.23 -10.79 -9.10
N LYS A 46 -20.22 -12.07 -8.71
CA LYS A 46 -20.94 -12.56 -7.51
C LYS A 46 -20.33 -12.02 -6.21
N THR A 47 -19.02 -11.87 -6.16
CA THR A 47 -18.29 -11.32 -5.01
C THR A 47 -18.24 -9.79 -5.04
N PHE A 48 -18.10 -9.21 -6.24
CA PHE A 48 -17.98 -7.79 -6.50
C PHE A 48 -18.98 -7.35 -7.59
N PRO A 49 -20.27 -7.18 -7.26
CA PRO A 49 -21.30 -6.83 -8.26
C PRO A 49 -20.99 -5.56 -9.06
N HIS A 50 -20.31 -4.58 -8.43
CA HIS A 50 -19.90 -3.34 -9.08
C HIS A 50 -18.82 -3.53 -10.17
N LEU A 51 -18.14 -4.68 -10.22
CA LEU A 51 -17.20 -5.04 -11.27
C LEU A 51 -17.83 -5.88 -12.39
N GLY A 52 -19.14 -6.13 -12.34
CA GLY A 52 -19.83 -6.98 -13.31
C GLY A 52 -19.67 -6.52 -14.75
N ALA A 53 -19.70 -5.20 -15.01
CA ALA A 53 -19.50 -4.65 -16.36
C ALA A 53 -18.07 -4.84 -16.90
N ALA A 54 -17.07 -4.92 -16.02
CA ALA A 54 -15.66 -5.01 -16.40
C ALA A 54 -15.14 -6.45 -16.38
N CYS A 55 -15.49 -7.23 -15.36
CA CYS A 55 -15.01 -8.60 -15.20
C CYS A 55 -16.01 -9.67 -15.71
N GLY A 56 -17.27 -9.27 -15.95
CA GLY A 56 -18.31 -10.17 -16.47
C GLY A 56 -18.44 -11.45 -15.65
N ASP A 57 -18.50 -12.55 -16.35
CA ASP A 57 -18.58 -13.91 -15.78
C ASP A 57 -17.20 -14.55 -15.56
N THR A 58 -16.11 -13.76 -15.56
CA THR A 58 -14.76 -14.28 -15.28
C THR A 58 -14.78 -15.03 -13.95
N PRO A 59 -14.45 -16.35 -13.93
CA PRO A 59 -14.46 -17.13 -12.70
C PRO A 59 -13.20 -16.83 -11.87
N PHE A 60 -13.30 -16.94 -10.56
CA PHE A 60 -12.11 -17.08 -9.73
C PHE A 60 -11.39 -18.39 -10.08
N ALA A 61 -10.06 -18.30 -10.24
CA ALA A 61 -9.21 -19.46 -10.48
C ALA A 61 -8.74 -20.10 -9.17
N ALA A 62 -8.60 -21.42 -9.14
CA ALA A 62 -7.89 -22.12 -8.08
C ALA A 62 -6.38 -21.86 -8.15
N HIS A 63 -5.65 -22.12 -7.04
CA HIS A 63 -4.20 -22.03 -7.02
C HIS A 63 -3.57 -22.94 -8.07
N GLY A 64 -2.67 -22.39 -8.89
CA GLY A 64 -1.90 -23.12 -9.91
C GLY A 64 -2.64 -23.40 -11.23
N ALA A 65 -3.96 -23.45 -11.27
CA ALA A 65 -4.73 -23.81 -12.46
C ALA A 65 -4.64 -22.78 -13.61
N TRP A 66 -4.26 -21.55 -13.33
CA TRP A 66 -4.23 -20.43 -14.30
C TRP A 66 -2.89 -20.30 -15.04
N LEU A 67 -1.80 -20.82 -14.46
CA LEU A 67 -0.45 -20.60 -15.00
C LEU A 67 -0.28 -21.22 -16.40
N ASP A 68 -0.98 -22.31 -16.68
CA ASP A 68 -0.98 -22.95 -18.01
C ASP A 68 -1.57 -22.08 -19.12
N GLY A 69 -2.42 -21.11 -18.74
CA GLY A 69 -2.96 -20.11 -19.67
C GLY A 69 -1.99 -18.97 -19.98
N ILE A 70 -0.87 -18.85 -19.27
CA ILE A 70 0.16 -17.84 -19.55
C ILE A 70 1.14 -18.39 -20.59
N PRO A 71 1.38 -17.69 -21.72
CA PRO A 71 2.31 -18.15 -22.72
C PRO A 71 3.74 -18.30 -22.17
N ALA A 72 4.45 -19.35 -22.55
CA ALA A 72 5.85 -19.50 -22.21
C ALA A 72 6.69 -18.35 -22.80
N ASN A 73 7.76 -17.98 -22.11
CA ASN A 73 8.64 -16.87 -22.47
C ASN A 73 7.94 -15.50 -22.58
N SER A 74 6.84 -15.30 -21.83
CA SER A 74 6.12 -14.04 -21.79
C SER A 74 6.35 -13.28 -20.46
N PRO A 75 6.11 -11.97 -20.41
CA PRO A 75 6.07 -11.25 -19.14
C PRO A 75 4.80 -11.61 -18.36
N LEU A 76 4.87 -11.43 -17.02
CA LEU A 76 3.74 -11.62 -16.11
C LEU A 76 3.75 -10.56 -15.02
N ALA A 77 2.64 -9.84 -14.83
CA ALA A 77 2.40 -8.95 -13.71
C ALA A 77 1.68 -9.73 -12.58
N LEU A 78 2.38 -10.06 -11.51
CA LEU A 78 1.85 -10.80 -10.37
C LEU A 78 1.59 -9.87 -9.19
N PHE A 79 0.33 -9.69 -8.81
CA PHE A 79 -0.06 -8.97 -7.61
C PHE A 79 -0.48 -9.95 -6.53
N SER A 80 0.05 -9.78 -5.31
CA SER A 80 -0.43 -10.56 -4.16
C SER A 80 -1.11 -9.69 -3.13
N ALA A 81 -2.40 -9.97 -2.89
CA ALA A 81 -3.21 -9.50 -1.77
C ALA A 81 -3.63 -10.70 -0.89
N ALA A 82 -2.84 -11.76 -0.89
CA ALA A 82 -3.04 -12.96 -0.07
C ALA A 82 -2.87 -12.63 1.42
N PRO A 83 -3.42 -13.45 2.33
CA PRO A 83 -3.24 -13.25 3.76
C PRO A 83 -1.77 -13.28 4.18
N HIS A 84 -1.41 -12.49 5.20
CA HIS A 84 -0.10 -12.55 5.83
C HIS A 84 0.21 -13.97 6.32
N GLY A 85 1.45 -14.42 6.15
CA GLY A 85 1.91 -15.76 6.46
C GLY A 85 1.65 -16.81 5.38
N ALA A 86 0.81 -16.50 4.37
CA ALA A 86 0.53 -17.39 3.25
C ALA A 86 1.10 -16.87 1.92
N SER A 87 1.23 -15.56 1.77
CA SER A 87 1.65 -14.92 0.52
C SER A 87 3.03 -15.38 0.06
N ALA A 88 4.00 -15.45 0.98
CA ALA A 88 5.39 -15.79 0.65
C ALA A 88 5.53 -17.16 0.02
N ALA A 89 4.92 -18.19 0.61
CA ALA A 89 4.97 -19.56 0.07
C ALA A 89 4.24 -19.66 -1.28
N MET A 90 3.12 -18.95 -1.45
CA MET A 90 2.38 -18.92 -2.72
C MET A 90 3.22 -18.27 -3.83
N ILE A 91 3.83 -17.11 -3.54
CA ILE A 91 4.69 -16.40 -4.49
C ILE A 91 5.90 -17.27 -4.86
N ALA A 92 6.57 -17.88 -3.88
CA ALA A 92 7.73 -18.76 -4.14
C ALA A 92 7.41 -19.89 -5.11
N ASN A 93 6.30 -20.59 -4.87
CA ASN A 93 5.85 -21.68 -5.75
C ASN A 93 5.54 -21.19 -7.18
N ILE A 94 4.89 -20.02 -7.30
CA ILE A 94 4.57 -19.45 -8.62
C ILE A 94 5.83 -19.00 -9.35
N LEU A 95 6.77 -18.34 -8.67
CA LEU A 95 8.03 -17.91 -9.29
C LEU A 95 8.87 -19.08 -9.78
N GLU A 96 8.95 -20.18 -9.02
CA GLU A 96 9.62 -21.41 -9.44
C GLU A 96 8.99 -21.99 -10.72
N GLN A 97 7.67 -22.12 -10.76
CA GLN A 97 6.95 -22.63 -11.94
C GLN A 97 7.05 -21.68 -13.14
N ALA A 98 6.99 -20.38 -12.92
CA ALA A 98 7.16 -19.36 -13.96
C ALA A 98 8.57 -19.44 -14.57
N GLN A 99 9.60 -19.56 -13.73
CA GLN A 99 10.99 -19.69 -14.16
C GLN A 99 11.19 -20.96 -15.03
N ALA A 100 10.61 -22.09 -14.62
CA ALA A 100 10.69 -23.34 -15.39
C ALA A 100 10.08 -23.23 -16.79
N ARG A 101 9.18 -22.24 -17.02
CA ARG A 101 8.51 -21.97 -18.30
C ARG A 101 9.09 -20.75 -19.04
N GLY A 102 10.16 -20.13 -18.52
CA GLY A 102 10.75 -18.90 -19.08
C GLY A 102 9.85 -17.68 -18.93
N ILE A 103 8.84 -17.70 -18.06
CA ILE A 103 7.94 -16.56 -17.80
C ILE A 103 8.68 -15.56 -16.91
N ALA A 104 8.82 -14.31 -17.41
CA ALA A 104 9.44 -13.21 -16.67
C ALA A 104 8.40 -12.57 -15.72
N ALA A 105 8.28 -13.10 -14.51
CA ALA A 105 7.33 -12.61 -13.53
C ALA A 105 7.87 -11.41 -12.75
N HIS A 106 7.15 -10.29 -12.80
CA HIS A 106 7.34 -9.15 -11.90
C HIS A 106 6.27 -9.21 -10.80
N THR A 107 6.68 -9.07 -9.55
CA THR A 107 5.76 -9.27 -8.41
C THR A 107 5.65 -8.02 -7.56
N VAL A 108 4.40 -7.66 -7.21
CA VAL A 108 4.16 -6.70 -6.12
C VAL A 108 3.32 -7.37 -5.03
N ASP A 109 3.93 -7.55 -3.85
CA ASP A 109 3.26 -8.10 -2.67
C ASP A 109 2.72 -6.98 -1.78
N VAL A 110 1.42 -7.00 -1.51
CA VAL A 110 0.74 -6.08 -0.60
C VAL A 110 0.57 -6.69 0.80
N SER A 111 0.90 -7.98 0.95
CA SER A 111 0.93 -8.63 2.26
C SER A 111 2.09 -8.08 3.12
N ALA A 112 2.26 -8.63 4.32
CA ALA A 112 3.38 -8.23 5.16
C ALA A 112 4.64 -9.08 4.92
N ASP A 113 4.55 -10.15 4.14
CA ASP A 113 5.54 -11.22 4.15
C ASP A 113 6.91 -10.76 3.63
N PHE A 114 6.97 -9.86 2.67
CA PHE A 114 8.23 -9.36 2.11
C PHE A 114 8.59 -7.92 2.53
N ARG A 115 8.01 -7.40 3.63
CA ARG A 115 8.33 -6.05 4.13
C ARG A 115 9.63 -5.96 4.91
N TYR A 116 10.18 -7.09 5.35
CA TYR A 116 11.44 -7.18 6.06
C TYR A 116 12.45 -7.99 5.23
N ARG A 117 13.71 -7.61 5.27
CA ARG A 117 14.79 -8.34 4.59
C ARG A 117 15.36 -9.50 5.42
N ASP A 118 14.95 -9.59 6.66
CA ASP A 118 15.40 -10.59 7.63
C ASP A 118 14.21 -11.37 8.19
N ALA A 119 14.30 -12.71 8.15
CA ALA A 119 13.25 -13.60 8.64
C ALA A 119 13.02 -13.43 10.15
N ALA A 120 14.06 -13.20 10.93
CA ALA A 120 13.91 -12.99 12.38
C ALA A 120 13.16 -11.69 12.70
N ALA A 121 13.38 -10.61 11.92
CA ALA A 121 12.62 -9.37 12.05
C ALA A 121 11.13 -9.56 11.69
N TYR A 122 10.84 -10.37 10.67
CA TYR A 122 9.47 -10.75 10.32
C TYR A 122 8.81 -11.56 11.46
N GLU A 123 9.49 -12.61 11.96
CA GLU A 123 8.99 -13.47 13.02
C GLU A 123 8.72 -12.73 14.33
N ALA A 124 9.56 -11.76 14.67
CA ALA A 124 9.39 -10.91 15.86
C ALA A 124 8.09 -10.09 15.81
N VAL A 125 7.62 -9.70 14.60
CA VAL A 125 6.42 -8.87 14.42
C VAL A 125 5.17 -9.72 14.19
N TYR A 126 5.28 -10.80 13.40
CA TYR A 126 4.14 -11.61 12.94
C TYR A 126 3.98 -12.95 13.65
N GLY A 127 4.99 -13.40 14.42
CA GLY A 127 4.89 -14.54 15.33
C GLY A 127 4.94 -15.93 14.67
N GLY A 128 5.37 -16.03 13.42
CA GLY A 128 5.46 -17.30 12.70
C GLY A 128 6.63 -17.31 11.73
N SER A 129 7.13 -18.50 11.37
CA SER A 129 8.22 -18.65 10.41
C SER A 129 7.86 -18.09 9.06
N HIS A 130 8.80 -17.42 8.40
CA HIS A 130 8.60 -16.88 7.06
C HIS A 130 8.45 -17.99 6.01
N GLY A 131 7.41 -17.92 5.17
CA GLY A 131 7.06 -18.97 4.21
C GLY A 131 8.05 -19.17 3.05
N ALA A 132 8.95 -18.21 2.80
CA ALA A 132 9.97 -18.26 1.75
C ALA A 132 11.17 -17.36 2.09
N PRO A 133 11.97 -17.68 3.15
CA PRO A 133 13.05 -16.81 3.61
C PRO A 133 14.15 -16.61 2.56
N GLN A 134 14.32 -17.55 1.62
CA GLN A 134 15.29 -17.47 0.52
C GLN A 134 15.00 -16.34 -0.47
N LEU A 135 13.75 -15.85 -0.54
CA LEU A 135 13.36 -14.76 -1.44
C LEU A 135 13.41 -13.37 -0.80
N LEU A 136 13.70 -13.25 0.49
CA LEU A 136 13.71 -11.96 1.19
C LEU A 136 14.71 -10.96 0.57
N GLY A 137 15.83 -11.46 0.04
CA GLY A 137 16.84 -10.65 -0.64
C GLY A 137 16.39 -10.11 -2.01
N ASP A 138 15.42 -10.76 -2.63
CA ASP A 138 14.94 -10.43 -3.98
C ASP A 138 13.85 -9.35 -3.98
N PHE A 139 13.30 -9.04 -2.80
CA PHE A 139 12.28 -8.02 -2.64
C PHE A 139 12.85 -6.73 -2.06
N VAL A 140 12.40 -5.59 -2.58
CA VAL A 140 12.56 -4.29 -1.93
C VAL A 140 11.22 -3.81 -1.37
N CYS A 141 11.24 -3.25 -0.16
CA CYS A 141 10.05 -2.64 0.42
C CYS A 141 10.24 -1.13 0.50
N ALA A 142 9.37 -0.38 -0.18
CA ALA A 142 9.39 1.08 -0.14
C ALA A 142 8.04 1.68 -0.59
N VAL A 143 7.76 2.90 -0.14
CA VAL A 143 6.76 3.77 -0.77
C VAL A 143 7.33 4.23 -2.12
N PRO A 144 6.55 4.22 -3.23
CA PRO A 144 7.06 4.60 -4.54
C PRO A 144 7.76 5.96 -4.57
N GLU A 145 7.27 6.93 -3.84
CA GLU A 145 7.82 8.29 -3.77
C GLU A 145 9.18 8.39 -3.06
N HIS A 146 9.60 7.34 -2.34
CA HIS A 146 10.84 7.35 -1.57
C HIS A 146 11.97 6.54 -2.21
N LEU A 147 11.71 5.89 -3.33
CA LEU A 147 12.70 5.12 -4.06
C LEU A 147 12.53 5.38 -5.56
N ALA A 148 13.54 6.00 -6.19
CA ALA A 148 13.45 6.41 -7.60
C ALA A 148 13.40 5.23 -8.58
N GLY A 149 13.99 4.10 -8.24
CA GLY A 149 14.03 2.89 -9.05
C GLY A 149 14.55 1.70 -8.24
N THR A 150 14.49 0.52 -8.83
CA THR A 150 15.00 -0.72 -8.23
C THR A 150 15.51 -1.65 -9.30
N ASP A 151 16.59 -2.37 -9.01
CA ASP A 151 17.17 -3.40 -9.89
C ASP A 151 16.46 -4.76 -9.74
N THR A 152 15.56 -4.89 -8.73
CA THR A 152 14.77 -6.11 -8.53
C THR A 152 13.47 -6.10 -9.34
N GLN A 153 12.99 -7.29 -9.71
CA GLN A 153 11.70 -7.51 -10.33
C GLN A 153 10.55 -7.66 -9.31
N HIS A 154 10.88 -7.59 -8.01
CA HIS A 154 9.93 -7.88 -6.94
C HIS A 154 9.91 -6.76 -5.89
N VAL A 155 8.72 -6.31 -5.56
CA VAL A 155 8.49 -5.22 -4.59
C VAL A 155 7.47 -5.65 -3.55
N ALA A 156 7.73 -5.32 -2.29
CA ALA A 156 6.74 -5.34 -1.22
C ALA A 156 6.20 -3.92 -1.01
N HIS A 157 4.87 -3.75 -1.09
CA HIS A 157 4.26 -2.46 -0.78
C HIS A 157 4.04 -2.34 0.73
N PRO A 158 4.42 -1.20 1.35
CA PRO A 158 4.22 -0.97 2.79
C PRO A 158 2.76 -1.06 3.22
N GLY A 159 2.52 -1.27 4.52
CA GLY A 159 1.18 -1.20 5.07
C GLY A 159 0.53 0.18 4.90
N CYS A 160 -0.81 0.22 4.86
CA CYS A 160 -1.53 1.46 4.57
C CYS A 160 -1.23 2.61 5.56
N PHE A 161 -1.12 2.31 6.87
CA PHE A 161 -0.66 3.30 7.84
C PHE A 161 0.80 3.68 7.63
N ALA A 162 1.67 2.70 7.33
CA ALA A 162 3.07 2.99 7.03
C ALA A 162 3.19 3.93 5.84
N THR A 163 2.46 3.66 4.74
CA THR A 163 2.42 4.54 3.57
C THR A 163 2.01 5.97 3.94
N ALA A 164 0.89 6.14 4.67
CA ALA A 164 0.42 7.47 5.07
C ALA A 164 1.43 8.22 5.95
N ILE A 165 2.01 7.53 6.92
CA ILE A 165 2.95 8.12 7.88
C ILE A 165 4.28 8.44 7.20
N LEU A 166 4.80 7.55 6.37
CA LEU A 166 6.08 7.74 5.67
C LEU A 166 6.05 8.93 4.72
N LEU A 167 4.92 9.16 4.01
CA LEU A 167 4.76 10.34 3.16
C LEU A 167 4.90 11.67 3.93
N ALA A 168 4.57 11.69 5.22
CA ALA A 168 4.78 12.85 6.09
C ALA A 168 6.15 12.82 6.79
N ALA A 169 6.56 11.66 7.30
CA ALA A 169 7.72 11.52 8.18
C ALA A 169 9.06 11.58 7.44
N VAL A 170 9.17 10.95 6.26
CA VAL A 170 10.45 10.88 5.54
C VAL A 170 10.96 12.26 5.14
N PRO A 171 10.19 13.12 4.44
CA PRO A 171 10.66 14.47 4.16
C PRO A 171 10.92 15.30 5.42
N LEU A 172 10.09 15.11 6.46
CA LEU A 172 10.27 15.83 7.71
C LEU A 172 11.63 15.50 8.37
N LEU A 173 12.01 14.22 8.38
CA LEU A 173 13.32 13.78 8.89
C LEU A 173 14.47 14.22 7.97
N GLN A 174 14.30 14.16 6.65
CA GLN A 174 15.29 14.61 5.67
C GLN A 174 15.57 16.11 5.75
N SER A 175 14.59 16.90 6.18
CA SER A 175 14.72 18.36 6.31
C SER A 175 15.78 18.79 7.35
N GLY A 176 16.07 17.94 8.34
CA GLY A 176 16.93 18.26 9.46
C GLY A 176 16.36 19.32 10.44
N PHE A 177 15.13 19.78 10.20
CA PHE A 177 14.50 20.82 11.04
C PHE A 177 13.89 20.30 12.35
N VAL A 178 13.80 18.99 12.52
CA VAL A 178 13.14 18.37 13.69
C VAL A 178 14.03 17.34 14.38
N ALA A 179 13.80 17.16 15.68
CA ALA A 179 14.37 16.05 16.41
C ALA A 179 13.80 14.71 15.90
N PRO A 180 14.61 13.62 15.88
CA PRO A 180 14.18 12.33 15.34
C PRO A 180 13.30 11.55 16.33
N GLU A 181 12.34 12.22 16.94
CA GLU A 181 11.28 11.63 17.76
C GLU A 181 9.94 12.14 17.24
N LEU A 182 9.12 11.20 16.77
CA LEU A 182 7.84 11.48 16.13
C LEU A 182 6.70 10.96 17.00
N PHE A 183 5.70 11.82 17.23
CA PHE A 183 4.42 11.46 17.84
C PHE A 183 3.36 11.39 16.76
N VAL A 184 2.76 10.21 16.57
CA VAL A 184 1.91 9.95 15.42
C VAL A 184 0.53 9.51 15.88
N THR A 185 -0.49 10.18 15.37
CA THR A 185 -1.88 9.75 15.45
C THR A 185 -2.37 9.40 14.05
N GLY A 186 -2.90 8.18 13.86
CA GLY A 186 -3.47 7.76 12.60
C GLY A 186 -4.92 7.33 12.78
N ILE A 187 -5.83 7.81 11.93
CA ILE A 187 -7.25 7.41 11.93
C ILE A 187 -7.53 6.66 10.63
N THR A 188 -7.97 5.41 10.71
CA THR A 188 -8.27 4.58 9.52
C THR A 188 -9.75 4.21 9.42
N GLY A 189 -10.22 4.05 8.18
CA GLY A 189 -11.51 3.47 7.89
C GLY A 189 -11.58 1.98 8.20
N SER A 190 -12.80 1.45 8.37
CA SER A 190 -13.07 0.06 8.76
C SER A 190 -12.59 -0.98 7.74
N THR A 191 -12.45 -0.63 6.47
CA THR A 191 -11.94 -1.54 5.44
C THR A 191 -10.48 -1.97 5.67
N GLY A 192 -9.72 -1.24 6.49
CA GLY A 192 -8.38 -1.64 6.93
C GLY A 192 -8.34 -2.93 7.74
N SER A 193 -9.47 -3.36 8.32
CA SER A 193 -9.60 -4.62 9.06
C SER A 193 -9.85 -5.84 8.15
N GLY A 194 -9.94 -5.64 6.84
CA GLY A 194 -10.27 -6.69 5.88
C GLY A 194 -11.79 -6.94 5.75
N ARG A 195 -12.16 -7.86 4.84
CA ARG A 195 -13.55 -8.12 4.47
C ARG A 195 -14.27 -9.08 5.41
N THR A 196 -13.53 -9.93 6.10
CA THR A 196 -14.12 -10.89 7.05
C THR A 196 -14.82 -10.13 8.18
N PRO A 197 -16.11 -10.39 8.44
CA PRO A 197 -16.83 -9.73 9.53
C PRO A 197 -16.17 -9.96 10.89
N GLN A 198 -16.05 -8.90 11.66
CA GLN A 198 -15.51 -8.92 13.02
C GLN A 198 -16.43 -8.11 13.94
N ALA A 199 -16.41 -8.38 15.24
CA ALA A 199 -17.21 -7.65 16.21
C ALA A 199 -17.01 -6.13 16.11
N GLY A 200 -15.76 -5.67 16.05
CA GLY A 200 -15.42 -4.24 15.95
C GLY A 200 -15.77 -3.58 14.59
N THR A 201 -16.17 -4.36 13.57
CA THR A 201 -16.67 -3.83 12.28
C THR A 201 -18.19 -4.02 12.13
N HIS A 202 -18.87 -4.61 13.13
CA HIS A 202 -20.31 -4.73 13.14
C HIS A 202 -20.96 -3.34 13.22
N HIS A 203 -22.02 -3.12 12.43
CA HIS A 203 -22.59 -1.78 12.24
C HIS A 203 -22.93 -1.03 13.53
N PRO A 204 -23.64 -1.60 14.53
CA PRO A 204 -23.94 -0.89 15.77
C PRO A 204 -22.73 -0.50 16.60
N GLU A 205 -21.67 -1.32 16.57
CA GLU A 205 -20.41 -1.04 17.28
C GLU A 205 -19.54 -0.01 16.55
N ARG A 206 -19.71 0.07 15.24
CA ARG A 206 -18.85 0.85 14.37
C ARG A 206 -19.40 2.21 13.98
N HIS A 207 -20.70 2.32 13.80
CA HIS A 207 -21.36 3.54 13.35
C HIS A 207 -21.18 4.66 14.38
N SER A 208 -20.72 5.84 13.91
CA SER A 208 -20.49 7.03 14.75
C SER A 208 -19.52 6.81 15.94
N ASN A 209 -18.69 5.77 15.88
CA ASN A 209 -17.73 5.43 16.93
C ASN A 209 -16.28 5.64 16.49
N LEU A 210 -15.47 6.24 17.36
CA LEU A 210 -14.03 6.44 17.20
C LEU A 210 -13.31 5.90 18.43
N TYR A 211 -12.31 5.03 18.23
CA TYR A 211 -11.52 4.50 19.35
C TYR A 211 -10.08 4.20 18.93
N ALA A 212 -9.16 4.35 19.89
CA ALA A 212 -7.78 3.91 19.72
C ALA A 212 -7.65 2.40 19.95
N TYR A 213 -6.73 1.76 19.23
CA TYR A 213 -6.40 0.35 19.43
C TYR A 213 -4.88 0.15 19.33
N LYS A 214 -4.35 -0.84 20.05
CA LYS A 214 -2.91 -1.16 20.06
C LYS A 214 -2.01 0.09 20.17
N ALA A 215 -2.36 1.01 21.08
CA ALA A 215 -1.61 2.23 21.31
C ALA A 215 -0.14 1.88 21.69
N LEU A 216 0.81 2.44 20.96
CA LEU A 216 2.26 2.21 21.07
C LEU A 216 2.72 0.75 20.80
N ASP A 217 1.81 -0.14 20.39
CA ASP A 217 2.06 -1.58 20.15
C ASP A 217 1.48 -2.04 18.79
N HIS A 218 1.51 -1.18 17.79
CA HIS A 218 0.98 -1.52 16.47
C HIS A 218 2.08 -2.14 15.60
N ARG A 219 1.75 -3.27 14.91
CA ARG A 219 2.67 -4.02 14.04
C ARG A 219 3.30 -3.21 12.89
N HIS A 220 2.71 -2.07 12.51
CA HIS A 220 3.33 -1.17 11.53
C HIS A 220 4.40 -0.26 12.13
N THR A 221 4.55 -0.16 13.46
CA THR A 221 5.55 0.73 14.06
C THR A 221 6.99 0.33 13.69
N PRO A 222 7.42 -0.94 13.83
CA PRO A 222 8.76 -1.37 13.40
C PRO A 222 8.99 -1.17 11.90
N GLU A 223 7.96 -1.43 11.08
CA GLU A 223 8.00 -1.20 9.63
C GLU A 223 8.23 0.29 9.31
N ILE A 224 7.49 1.20 9.96
CA ILE A 224 7.63 2.64 9.77
C ILE A 224 9.04 3.10 10.17
N VAL A 225 9.57 2.65 11.30
CA VAL A 225 10.93 3.00 11.76
C VAL A 225 11.97 2.56 10.73
N ASN A 226 11.93 1.30 10.31
CA ASN A 226 12.87 0.74 9.35
C ASN A 226 12.84 1.45 8.00
N LEU A 227 11.63 1.67 7.45
CA LEU A 227 11.48 2.34 6.14
C LEU A 227 11.78 3.84 6.20
N ALA A 228 11.46 4.50 7.31
CA ALA A 228 11.82 5.90 7.52
C ALA A 228 13.35 6.08 7.59
N GLU A 229 14.04 5.23 8.34
CA GLU A 229 15.50 5.22 8.43
C GLU A 229 16.14 4.95 7.06
N THR A 230 15.67 3.91 6.36
CA THR A 230 16.16 3.55 5.03
C THR A 230 16.02 4.70 4.02
N ALA A 231 14.88 5.40 4.05
CA ALA A 231 14.60 6.47 3.08
C ALA A 231 15.17 7.84 3.47
N SER A 232 15.30 8.14 4.78
CA SER A 232 15.78 9.44 5.24
C SER A 232 17.24 9.46 5.66
N GLY A 233 17.84 8.30 5.92
CA GLY A 233 19.16 8.18 6.56
C GLY A 233 19.16 8.52 8.05
N THR A 234 17.99 8.71 8.67
CA THR A 234 17.84 9.13 10.07
C THR A 234 17.04 8.11 10.85
N HIS A 235 17.66 7.52 11.87
CA HIS A 235 16.93 6.66 12.82
C HIS A 235 16.03 7.52 13.70
N ALA A 236 14.72 7.25 13.68
CA ALA A 236 13.75 8.00 14.46
C ALA A 236 12.93 7.10 15.38
N ARG A 237 12.66 7.59 16.59
CA ARG A 237 11.67 6.97 17.48
C ARG A 237 10.27 7.37 17.02
N VAL A 238 9.39 6.39 16.87
CA VAL A 238 8.00 6.60 16.44
C VAL A 238 7.04 6.16 17.53
N ASN A 239 6.31 7.10 18.10
CA ASN A 239 5.29 6.88 19.12
C ASN A 239 3.92 6.92 18.44
N PHE A 240 3.40 5.74 18.02
CA PHE A 240 2.22 5.63 17.17
C PHE A 240 0.97 5.20 17.93
N VAL A 241 -0.11 5.98 17.79
CA VAL A 241 -1.44 5.67 18.33
C VAL A 241 -2.44 5.58 17.16
N PRO A 242 -2.79 4.37 16.71
CA PRO A 242 -3.80 4.17 15.68
C PRO A 242 -5.22 4.27 16.24
N HIS A 243 -6.12 4.82 15.43
CA HIS A 243 -7.54 4.91 15.72
C HIS A 243 -8.35 4.28 14.57
N SER A 244 -9.47 3.71 14.93
CA SER A 244 -10.49 3.23 14.01
C SER A 244 -11.59 4.29 13.92
N GLY A 245 -11.73 4.98 12.78
CA GLY A 245 -12.65 6.09 12.55
C GLY A 245 -14.02 5.63 11.99
N PRO A 246 -15.09 6.43 12.08
CA PRO A 246 -16.47 6.06 11.72
C PRO A 246 -16.75 6.17 10.21
N PHE A 247 -15.80 5.76 9.38
CA PHE A 247 -15.92 5.75 7.92
C PHE A 247 -15.34 4.46 7.33
N ALA A 248 -15.70 4.14 6.10
CA ALA A 248 -15.27 2.90 5.46
C ALA A 248 -13.85 2.99 4.92
N ARG A 249 -13.49 4.07 4.22
CA ARG A 249 -12.23 4.22 3.49
C ARG A 249 -11.50 5.50 3.89
N GLY A 250 -10.19 5.42 3.83
CA GLY A 250 -9.27 6.52 4.06
C GLY A 250 -8.40 6.34 5.30
N ILE A 251 -7.26 7.01 5.28
CA ILE A 251 -6.38 7.20 6.43
C ILE A 251 -6.06 8.69 6.52
N PHE A 252 -6.20 9.23 7.72
CA PHE A 252 -5.70 10.54 8.10
C PHE A 252 -4.62 10.35 9.17
N ALA A 253 -3.39 10.74 8.87
CA ALA A 253 -2.27 10.65 9.80
C ALA A 253 -1.80 12.06 10.18
N THR A 254 -1.52 12.26 11.48
CA THR A 254 -0.89 13.48 12.02
C THR A 254 0.45 13.09 12.62
N VAL A 255 1.53 13.61 12.08
CA VAL A 255 2.90 13.43 12.55
C VAL A 255 3.35 14.71 13.22
N GLN A 256 3.73 14.64 14.49
CA GLN A 256 4.21 15.76 15.27
C GLN A 256 5.66 15.53 15.68
N ALA A 257 6.45 16.60 15.64
CA ALA A 257 7.85 16.58 16.04
C ALA A 257 8.26 17.91 16.66
N LYS A 258 9.32 17.88 17.46
CA LYS A 258 9.94 19.08 18.03
C LYS A 258 10.96 19.66 17.06
N ALA A 259 10.85 20.94 16.76
CA ALA A 259 11.85 21.64 15.95
C ALA A 259 13.20 21.72 16.70
N THR A 260 14.30 21.54 15.98
CA THR A 260 15.68 21.67 16.50
C THR A 260 16.18 23.11 16.52
N GLY A 261 15.48 24.00 15.84
CA GLY A 261 15.80 25.42 15.73
C GLY A 261 14.61 26.22 15.22
N LYS A 262 14.86 27.46 14.80
CA LYS A 262 13.81 28.30 14.20
C LYS A 262 13.52 27.80 12.78
N VAL A 263 12.31 27.39 12.53
CA VAL A 263 11.79 27.02 11.21
C VAL A 263 10.39 27.62 11.03
N SER A 264 10.08 28.06 9.84
CA SER A 264 8.75 28.56 9.48
C SER A 264 7.95 27.51 8.70
N THR A 265 6.63 27.63 8.72
CA THR A 265 5.74 26.81 7.86
C THR A 265 6.12 26.95 6.39
N GLY A 266 6.53 28.15 5.93
CA GLY A 266 6.96 28.39 4.55
C GLY A 266 8.20 27.58 4.16
N GLN A 267 9.23 27.54 5.00
CA GLN A 267 10.45 26.75 4.76
C GLN A 267 10.15 25.24 4.72
N LEU A 268 9.32 24.75 5.63
CA LEU A 268 8.89 23.36 5.63
C LEU A 268 8.10 23.03 4.34
N ARG A 269 7.16 23.92 3.98
CA ARG A 269 6.36 23.73 2.75
C ARG A 269 7.23 23.69 1.50
N GLU A 270 8.13 24.61 1.33
CA GLU A 270 9.07 24.67 0.22
C GLU A 270 9.90 23.39 0.12
N PHE A 271 10.37 22.86 1.26
CA PHE A 271 11.08 21.59 1.31
C PHE A 271 10.23 20.42 0.83
N PHE A 272 8.98 20.32 1.30
CA PHE A 272 8.06 19.26 0.89
C PHE A 272 7.66 19.37 -0.59
N GLU A 273 7.40 20.58 -1.09
CA GLU A 273 7.10 20.83 -2.50
C GLU A 273 8.27 20.43 -3.40
N SER A 274 9.49 20.79 -3.02
CA SER A 274 10.71 20.35 -3.72
C SER A 274 10.88 18.83 -3.68
N ARG A 275 10.64 18.20 -2.53
CA ARG A 275 10.84 16.75 -2.36
C ARG A 275 9.84 15.93 -3.18
N TYR A 276 8.65 16.44 -3.40
CA TYR A 276 7.57 15.77 -4.13
C TYR A 276 7.28 16.38 -5.52
N SER A 277 8.17 17.24 -6.04
CA SER A 277 7.97 17.93 -7.34
C SER A 277 7.67 16.97 -8.49
N ASP A 278 8.33 15.80 -8.51
CA ASP A 278 8.20 14.79 -9.56
C ASP A 278 7.19 13.68 -9.20
N SER A 279 6.49 13.81 -8.07
CA SER A 279 5.53 12.80 -7.59
C SER A 279 4.13 13.10 -8.11
N PRO A 280 3.59 12.35 -9.07
CA PRO A 280 2.30 12.68 -9.70
C PRO A 280 1.11 12.52 -8.75
N PHE A 281 1.29 11.86 -7.61
CA PHE A 281 0.22 11.51 -6.69
C PHE A 281 0.30 12.21 -5.34
N VAL A 282 1.30 13.08 -5.10
CA VAL A 282 1.42 13.81 -3.83
C VAL A 282 1.16 15.30 -4.06
N ARG A 283 0.27 15.88 -3.27
CA ARG A 283 -0.03 17.32 -3.29
C ARG A 283 0.20 17.92 -1.91
N ILE A 284 0.91 19.03 -1.86
CA ILE A 284 1.03 19.87 -0.66
C ILE A 284 -0.12 20.88 -0.69
N VAL A 285 -1.01 20.80 0.30
CA VAL A 285 -2.22 21.62 0.34
C VAL A 285 -2.12 22.73 1.39
N ASP A 286 -2.93 23.78 1.23
CA ASP A 286 -3.10 24.80 2.24
C ASP A 286 -3.98 24.28 3.37
N GLY A 287 -3.49 24.41 4.60
CA GLY A 287 -4.19 23.95 5.79
C GLY A 287 -4.21 22.42 5.94
N SER A 288 -5.36 21.88 6.33
CA SER A 288 -5.51 20.43 6.59
C SER A 288 -5.95 19.68 5.35
N PRO A 289 -5.33 18.54 5.01
CA PRO A 289 -5.81 17.63 3.97
C PRO A 289 -7.19 17.06 4.33
N LYS A 290 -7.94 16.59 3.34
CA LYS A 290 -9.30 16.06 3.53
C LYS A 290 -9.45 14.68 2.92
N LEU A 291 -10.00 13.72 3.67
CA LEU A 291 -10.21 12.35 3.16
C LEU A 291 -11.04 12.32 1.87
N LYS A 292 -12.09 13.14 1.76
CA LYS A 292 -12.94 13.20 0.56
C LYS A 292 -12.20 13.64 -0.71
N ASN A 293 -11.05 14.29 -0.56
CA ASN A 293 -10.21 14.71 -1.69
C ASN A 293 -9.30 13.59 -2.22
N VAL A 294 -9.20 12.46 -1.52
CA VAL A 294 -8.26 11.37 -1.86
C VAL A 294 -8.91 9.99 -1.94
N VAL A 295 -10.05 9.78 -1.29
CA VAL A 295 -10.76 8.49 -1.30
C VAL A 295 -11.07 8.03 -2.71
N ALA A 296 -10.89 6.72 -2.96
CA ALA A 296 -11.02 6.02 -4.25
C ALA A 296 -10.00 6.42 -5.33
N SER A 297 -8.99 7.21 -4.99
CA SER A 297 -7.89 7.60 -5.90
C SER A 297 -6.52 7.24 -5.34
N ASN A 298 -5.48 7.31 -6.20
CA ASN A 298 -4.09 7.13 -5.77
C ASN A 298 -3.45 8.42 -5.23
N MET A 299 -4.25 9.48 -5.02
CA MET A 299 -3.78 10.75 -4.51
C MET A 299 -3.46 10.69 -3.02
N ALA A 300 -2.45 11.45 -2.62
CA ALA A 300 -2.12 11.81 -1.24
C ALA A 300 -2.14 13.34 -1.10
N GLU A 301 -2.73 13.84 -0.03
CA GLU A 301 -2.64 15.25 0.35
C GLU A 301 -1.83 15.40 1.62
N ILE A 302 -0.94 16.39 1.65
CA ILE A 302 -0.10 16.71 2.80
C ILE A 302 -0.34 18.17 3.19
N GLY A 303 -0.66 18.40 4.46
CA GLY A 303 -0.76 19.72 5.07
C GLY A 303 0.31 19.92 6.13
N ILE A 304 0.81 21.14 6.29
CA ILE A 304 1.91 21.48 7.20
C ILE A 304 1.50 22.64 8.08
N ALA A 305 1.79 22.54 9.36
CA ALA A 305 1.63 23.60 10.33
C ALA A 305 2.81 23.65 11.29
N GLN A 306 3.11 24.86 11.82
CA GLN A 306 4.18 25.05 12.79
C GLN A 306 3.76 26.16 13.78
N SER A 307 4.00 25.96 15.06
CA SER A 307 3.81 26.96 16.09
C SER A 307 4.79 26.74 17.26
N GLY A 308 5.48 27.79 17.67
CA GLY A 308 6.53 27.67 18.69
C GLY A 308 7.64 26.71 18.22
N ASP A 309 7.89 25.66 18.99
CA ASP A 309 8.83 24.60 18.68
C ASP A 309 8.16 23.31 18.18
N THR A 310 6.86 23.36 17.87
CA THR A 310 6.10 22.21 17.41
C THR A 310 5.86 22.29 15.90
N VAL A 311 6.24 21.23 15.20
CA VAL A 311 5.96 21.00 13.77
C VAL A 311 4.93 19.91 13.65
N VAL A 312 3.93 20.11 12.78
CA VAL A 312 2.87 19.15 12.48
C VAL A 312 2.81 18.95 10.98
N VAL A 313 2.90 17.69 10.54
CA VAL A 313 2.63 17.28 9.16
C VAL A 313 1.46 16.33 9.15
N MET A 314 0.45 16.67 8.38
CA MET A 314 -0.76 15.87 8.22
C MET A 314 -0.76 15.22 6.85
N SER A 315 -1.15 13.96 6.76
CA SER A 315 -1.25 13.20 5.51
C SER A 315 -2.62 12.54 5.40
N ALA A 316 -3.24 12.62 4.23
CA ALA A 316 -4.48 11.91 3.92
C ALA A 316 -4.31 11.06 2.66
N ILE A 317 -4.71 9.79 2.71
CA ILE A 317 -4.70 8.85 1.60
C ILE A 317 -5.95 7.96 1.62
N ASP A 318 -6.23 7.29 0.50
CA ASP A 318 -7.13 6.12 0.50
C ASP A 318 -6.35 4.87 0.94
N ASN A 319 -6.82 4.19 2.00
CA ASN A 319 -6.14 3.03 2.57
C ASN A 319 -6.12 1.80 1.65
N LEU A 320 -7.10 1.68 0.74
CA LEU A 320 -7.19 0.56 -0.21
C LEU A 320 -6.53 0.87 -1.56
N VAL A 321 -6.45 2.15 -1.95
CA VAL A 321 -5.79 2.56 -3.20
C VAL A 321 -4.35 2.96 -2.91
N LYS A 322 -4.05 4.20 -2.54
CA LYS A 322 -2.66 4.64 -2.28
C LYS A 322 -1.95 3.81 -1.23
N GLY A 323 -2.66 3.41 -0.18
CA GLY A 323 -2.14 2.59 0.91
C GLY A 323 -2.02 1.09 0.58
N ALA A 324 -2.45 0.62 -0.60
CA ALA A 324 -2.44 -0.78 -0.98
C ALA A 324 -2.45 -0.98 -2.51
N ALA A 325 -3.62 -1.23 -3.13
CA ALA A 325 -3.75 -1.62 -4.54
C ALA A 325 -3.20 -0.58 -5.52
N GLY A 326 -3.42 0.70 -5.28
CA GLY A 326 -2.92 1.77 -6.13
C GLY A 326 -1.41 1.95 -6.02
N GLY A 327 -0.86 1.88 -4.80
CA GLY A 327 0.58 1.87 -4.60
C GLY A 327 1.25 0.65 -5.24
N ALA A 328 0.61 -0.52 -5.18
CA ALA A 328 1.06 -1.72 -5.88
C ALA A 328 1.01 -1.56 -7.40
N MET A 329 -0.04 -0.96 -7.95
CA MET A 329 -0.14 -0.67 -9.38
C MET A 329 0.92 0.35 -9.82
N GLN A 330 1.17 1.39 -9.02
CA GLN A 330 2.23 2.37 -9.28
C GLN A 330 3.61 1.70 -9.35
N TRP A 331 3.92 0.77 -8.45
CA TRP A 331 5.13 -0.04 -8.50
C TRP A 331 5.18 -0.93 -9.74
N MET A 332 4.08 -1.63 -10.06
CA MET A 332 4.05 -2.49 -11.23
C MET A 332 4.26 -1.71 -12.53
N ASN A 333 3.71 -0.50 -12.63
CA ASN A 333 3.97 0.41 -13.75
C ASN A 333 5.48 0.69 -13.90
N ARG A 334 6.17 1.01 -12.81
CA ARG A 334 7.62 1.23 -12.81
C ARG A 334 8.41 -0.01 -13.22
N LEU A 335 8.05 -1.18 -12.68
CA LEU A 335 8.71 -2.45 -13.00
C LEU A 335 8.61 -2.81 -14.49
N PHE A 336 7.54 -2.38 -15.15
CA PHE A 336 7.33 -2.56 -16.59
C PHE A 336 7.72 -1.35 -17.44
N GLY A 337 8.35 -0.32 -16.87
CA GLY A 337 8.72 0.90 -17.57
C GLY A 337 7.52 1.67 -18.14
N GLN A 338 6.33 1.50 -17.57
CA GLN A 338 5.13 2.22 -17.95
C GLN A 338 5.07 3.57 -17.20
N PRO A 339 4.30 4.55 -17.71
CA PRO A 339 4.04 5.77 -16.95
C PRO A 339 3.41 5.43 -15.58
N GLU A 340 3.94 5.98 -14.50
CA GLU A 340 3.44 5.70 -13.14
C GLU A 340 1.94 5.93 -12.99
N THR A 341 1.38 6.85 -13.77
CA THR A 341 -0.03 7.22 -13.75
C THR A 341 -0.93 6.29 -14.55
N ALA A 342 -0.39 5.33 -15.30
CA ALA A 342 -1.20 4.41 -16.11
C ALA A 342 -2.20 3.64 -15.23
N GLY A 343 -3.48 3.66 -15.59
CA GLY A 343 -4.57 3.03 -14.84
C GLY A 343 -4.92 3.69 -13.49
N LEU A 344 -4.25 4.81 -13.11
CA LEU A 344 -4.38 5.45 -11.80
C LEU A 344 -4.91 6.91 -11.87
N THR A 345 -5.44 7.33 -13.01
CA THR A 345 -5.89 8.71 -13.26
C THR A 345 -7.29 9.02 -12.72
N ALA A 346 -7.97 8.05 -12.12
CA ALA A 346 -9.30 8.27 -11.56
C ALA A 346 -9.28 9.33 -10.45
N LEU A 347 -10.14 10.34 -10.59
CA LEU A 347 -10.31 11.39 -9.59
C LEU A 347 -11.19 10.91 -8.44
N PRO A 348 -11.00 11.45 -7.23
CA PRO A 348 -11.88 11.18 -6.09
C PRO A 348 -13.31 11.62 -6.39
N PRO A 349 -14.35 10.86 -5.97
CA PRO A 349 -15.75 11.25 -6.22
C PRO A 349 -16.22 12.42 -5.34
N GLY A 350 -15.52 12.79 -4.29
CA GLY A 350 -15.77 13.96 -3.45
C GLY A 350 -16.85 13.77 -2.37
N TRP A 351 -17.99 13.20 -2.70
CA TRP A 351 -19.14 13.08 -1.78
C TRP A 351 -19.48 11.61 -1.45
N THR A 352 -18.55 10.88 -0.87
CA THR A 352 -18.71 9.48 -0.44
C THR A 352 -18.81 9.37 1.08
#